data_b7027ad9e7a6936c0997649fdc1fe1dc
#
_entry.id   b7027ad9e7a6936c0997649fdc1fe1dc
#
_cell.length_a   1.000
_cell.length_b   1.000
_cell.length_c   1.000
_cell.angle_alpha   90.00
_cell.angle_beta   90.00
_cell.angle_gamma   90.00
#
_symmetry.space_group_name_H-M   'P 1'
#
loop_
_entity.id
_entity.type
_entity.pdbx_description
1 polymer ?
#
loop_
_entity_poly.entity_id
_entity_poly.type
_entity_poly.pdbx_seq_one_letter_code
_entity_poly.pdbx_strand_id
1 'polypeptide(L)'
;MRDGDYRAANDVDLIISAGGDRGILDYFHKVVTDSAPVLGIYESDSTGFLAQLDVRDLEASLVRIDKGNFEIDQVFRIAVRVDGREVEPVLNDVAVFPSKSATLMEHVLRIDEKTVWRDNSDGLILSTPTGSTAYSMSAGGPMVLQKSQVFVVVSVNSLDNTRRPLIIPNDTTVEVADIVSRYHCEIVLDGGTRMGIKKSLQCSKHEVPAKLVRLSGNSSIISVIAKKVRLAEDLLSMPPSAKLLLKTLEYEGALSQRDLSTRTMLPERTVRLALRHLLTRGYVKKKTSLRDARQRIYELKL
;
A
#
# COMPACT_ATOMS: atom_id res chain seq x y z
N MET A 1 -7.88 -19.71 -5.77
CA MET A 1 -8.86 -19.41 -6.82
C MET A 1 -8.10 -18.82 -7.99
N ARG A 2 -8.21 -19.42 -9.17
CA ARG A 2 -7.68 -18.87 -10.42
C ARG A 2 -8.55 -17.68 -10.80
N ASP A 3 -8.04 -16.77 -11.64
CA ASP A 3 -8.70 -15.58 -12.19
C ASP A 3 -10.17 -15.86 -12.57
N GLY A 4 -11.06 -15.81 -11.62
CA GLY A 4 -12.41 -16.23 -11.77
C GLY A 4 -13.35 -15.30 -11.05
N ASP A 5 -14.33 -14.84 -11.75
CA ASP A 5 -15.59 -14.28 -11.30
C ASP A 5 -15.65 -13.77 -9.85
N TYR A 6 -15.25 -12.53 -9.68
CA TYR A 6 -15.58 -11.73 -8.49
C TYR A 6 -17.05 -11.24 -8.53
N ARG A 7 -17.90 -11.92 -9.33
CA ARG A 7 -19.31 -11.59 -9.41
C ARG A 7 -19.97 -11.96 -8.11
N ALA A 8 -20.31 -10.89 -7.37
CA ALA A 8 -21.32 -10.85 -6.33
C ALA A 8 -21.34 -12.08 -5.41
N ALA A 9 -20.48 -12.12 -4.45
CA ALA A 9 -20.69 -12.92 -3.25
C ALA A 9 -21.87 -12.33 -2.41
N ASN A 10 -23.01 -12.07 -3.06
CA ASN A 10 -24.20 -11.52 -2.41
C ASN A 10 -24.93 -12.55 -1.53
N ASP A 11 -24.58 -13.84 -1.69
CA ASP A 11 -25.17 -14.96 -0.94
C ASP A 11 -24.19 -15.58 0.07
N VAL A 12 -23.13 -14.86 0.47
CA VAL A 12 -22.18 -15.33 1.48
C VAL A 12 -22.09 -14.37 2.64
N ASP A 13 -21.96 -14.93 3.86
CA ASP A 13 -21.89 -14.16 5.11
C ASP A 13 -20.49 -13.60 5.37
N LEU A 14 -19.46 -14.22 4.80
CA LEU A 14 -18.05 -13.88 5.03
C LEU A 14 -17.19 -14.22 3.82
N ILE A 15 -16.25 -13.33 3.51
CA ILE A 15 -15.21 -13.55 2.50
C ILE A 15 -13.87 -13.71 3.20
N ILE A 16 -13.13 -14.75 2.84
CA ILE A 16 -11.76 -14.95 3.31
C ILE A 16 -10.80 -14.58 2.18
N SER A 17 -10.00 -13.54 2.39
CA SER A 17 -8.96 -13.11 1.47
C SER A 17 -7.60 -13.66 1.89
N ALA A 18 -7.06 -14.59 1.12
CA ALA A 18 -5.69 -15.11 1.28
C ALA A 18 -4.73 -14.34 0.36
N GLY A 19 -3.64 -13.84 0.93
CA GLY A 19 -2.65 -13.05 0.18
C GLY A 19 -2.25 -11.77 0.91
N GLY A 20 -2.49 -11.72 2.21
CA GLY A 20 -2.14 -10.58 3.05
C GLY A 20 -2.87 -9.30 2.66
N ASP A 21 -2.22 -8.16 2.89
CA ASP A 21 -2.78 -6.85 2.58
C ASP A 21 -3.08 -6.70 1.09
N ARG A 22 -2.22 -7.25 0.23
CA ARG A 22 -2.40 -7.18 -1.23
C ARG A 22 -3.69 -7.87 -1.68
N GLY A 23 -4.00 -9.05 -1.13
CA GLY A 23 -5.22 -9.77 -1.45
C GLY A 23 -6.48 -8.98 -1.09
N ILE A 24 -6.45 -8.21 0.02
CA ILE A 24 -7.55 -7.33 0.43
C ILE A 24 -7.69 -6.16 -0.55
N LEU A 25 -6.59 -5.50 -0.91
CA LEU A 25 -6.60 -4.39 -1.86
C LEU A 25 -7.14 -4.83 -3.22
N ASP A 26 -6.62 -5.94 -3.78
CA ASP A 26 -7.05 -6.48 -5.07
C ASP A 26 -8.53 -6.88 -5.06
N TYR A 27 -9.05 -7.37 -3.94
CA TYR A 27 -10.47 -7.66 -3.79
C TYR A 27 -11.31 -6.37 -3.87
N PHE A 28 -10.98 -5.35 -3.07
CA PHE A 28 -11.76 -4.11 -3.03
C PHE A 28 -11.61 -3.24 -4.26
N HIS A 29 -10.57 -3.40 -5.07
CA HIS A 29 -10.49 -2.79 -6.40
C HIS A 29 -11.55 -3.36 -7.35
N LYS A 30 -11.82 -4.66 -7.30
CA LYS A 30 -12.74 -5.35 -8.21
C LYS A 30 -14.20 -5.27 -7.75
N VAL A 31 -14.41 -5.13 -6.45
CA VAL A 31 -15.75 -5.09 -5.84
C VAL A 31 -16.14 -3.66 -5.55
N VAL A 32 -16.92 -3.07 -6.44
CA VAL A 32 -17.41 -1.68 -6.34
C VAL A 32 -18.75 -1.56 -5.62
N THR A 33 -19.54 -2.64 -5.56
CA THR A 33 -20.84 -2.71 -4.87
C THR A 33 -20.67 -3.15 -3.42
N ASP A 34 -21.76 -3.13 -2.64
CA ASP A 34 -21.75 -3.69 -1.29
C ASP A 34 -21.43 -5.18 -1.30
N SER A 35 -20.68 -5.62 -0.32
CA SER A 35 -20.21 -7.00 -0.23
C SER A 35 -20.25 -7.50 1.21
N ALA A 36 -20.19 -8.83 1.37
CA ALA A 36 -19.95 -9.45 2.67
C ALA A 36 -18.63 -8.94 3.29
N PRO A 37 -18.51 -8.94 4.62
CA PRO A 37 -17.30 -8.57 5.31
C PRO A 37 -16.10 -9.45 4.92
N VAL A 38 -14.90 -8.86 4.84
CA VAL A 38 -13.68 -9.55 4.43
C VAL A 38 -12.79 -9.82 5.64
N LEU A 39 -12.44 -11.09 5.84
CA LEU A 39 -11.40 -11.52 6.76
C LEU A 39 -10.09 -11.69 5.97
N GLY A 40 -9.13 -10.83 6.22
CA GLY A 40 -7.80 -10.93 5.60
C GLY A 40 -6.89 -11.86 6.39
N ILE A 41 -6.31 -12.84 5.70
CA ILE A 41 -5.31 -13.73 6.26
C ILE A 41 -3.96 -13.54 5.58
N TYR A 42 -2.89 -13.62 6.37
CA TYR A 42 -1.51 -13.56 5.88
C TYR A 42 -0.76 -14.86 6.20
N GLU A 43 0.26 -15.15 5.42
CA GLU A 43 1.18 -16.25 5.73
C GLU A 43 2.03 -15.89 6.96
N SER A 44 2.37 -16.90 7.77
CA SER A 44 3.11 -16.76 9.03
C SER A 44 4.41 -15.97 8.93
N ASP A 45 4.93 -15.84 7.74
CA ASP A 45 6.20 -15.18 7.43
C ASP A 45 6.04 -13.72 6.98
N SER A 46 4.81 -13.22 6.85
CA SER A 46 4.53 -11.84 6.45
C SER A 46 4.02 -10.98 7.62
N THR A 47 4.02 -9.68 7.42
CA THR A 47 3.45 -8.72 8.38
C THR A 47 2.23 -8.06 7.76
N GLY A 48 1.04 -8.57 8.04
CA GLY A 48 -0.20 -7.91 7.63
C GLY A 48 -0.51 -6.67 8.45
N PHE A 49 -1.03 -5.64 7.81
CA PHE A 49 -1.59 -4.43 8.43
C PHE A 49 -3.10 -4.37 8.25
N LEU A 50 -3.59 -4.71 7.06
CA LEU A 50 -5.00 -4.89 6.75
C LEU A 50 -5.43 -6.32 7.11
N ALA A 51 -4.67 -7.31 6.63
CA ALA A 51 -4.81 -8.70 6.99
C ALA A 51 -4.24 -8.92 8.40
N GLN A 52 -5.08 -9.27 9.35
CA GLN A 52 -4.69 -9.35 10.76
C GLN A 52 -4.61 -10.78 11.30
N LEU A 53 -5.03 -11.76 10.50
CA LEU A 53 -5.06 -13.14 10.91
C LEU A 53 -3.91 -13.93 10.27
N ASP A 54 -3.12 -14.58 11.12
CA ASP A 54 -2.15 -15.57 10.67
C ASP A 54 -2.89 -16.83 10.18
N VAL A 55 -2.47 -17.39 9.06
CA VAL A 55 -3.09 -18.60 8.50
C VAL A 55 -3.13 -19.77 9.49
N ARG A 56 -2.16 -19.83 10.41
CA ARG A 56 -2.10 -20.88 11.45
C ARG A 56 -3.25 -20.78 12.45
N ASP A 57 -3.79 -19.59 12.67
CA ASP A 57 -4.86 -19.33 13.62
C ASP A 57 -6.25 -19.35 12.98
N LEU A 58 -6.35 -19.73 11.69
CA LEU A 58 -7.59 -19.66 10.93
C LEU A 58 -8.71 -20.50 11.54
N GLU A 59 -8.43 -21.76 11.88
CA GLU A 59 -9.44 -22.69 12.43
C GLU A 59 -10.02 -22.16 13.75
N ALA A 60 -9.16 -21.77 14.68
CA ALA A 60 -9.57 -21.20 15.95
C ALA A 60 -10.36 -19.89 15.78
N SER A 61 -10.02 -19.12 14.76
CA SER A 61 -10.66 -17.84 14.45
C SER A 61 -12.04 -18.04 13.82
N LEU A 62 -12.23 -19.04 12.98
CA LEU A 62 -13.55 -19.38 12.43
C LEU A 62 -14.52 -19.80 13.53
N VAL A 63 -14.08 -20.57 14.54
CA VAL A 63 -14.89 -20.91 15.72
C VAL A 63 -15.31 -19.66 16.50
N ARG A 64 -14.45 -18.65 16.57
CA ARG A 64 -14.78 -17.37 17.24
C ARG A 64 -15.80 -16.56 16.43
N ILE A 65 -15.66 -16.56 15.10
CA ILE A 65 -16.59 -15.89 14.19
C ILE A 65 -17.97 -16.53 14.26
N ASP A 66 -18.04 -17.86 14.25
CA ASP A 66 -19.28 -18.61 14.39
C ASP A 66 -20.03 -18.28 15.69
N LYS A 67 -19.30 -18.00 16.77
CA LYS A 67 -19.83 -17.53 18.05
C LYS A 67 -20.17 -16.02 18.11
N GLY A 68 -20.03 -15.29 17.01
CA GLY A 68 -20.25 -13.85 16.96
C GLY A 68 -19.19 -13.00 17.66
N ASN A 69 -18.00 -13.55 17.97
CA ASN A 69 -16.92 -12.85 18.67
C ASN A 69 -16.00 -12.11 17.67
N PHE A 70 -16.55 -11.20 16.90
CA PHE A 70 -15.85 -10.35 15.97
C PHE A 70 -16.53 -8.98 15.84
N GLU A 71 -15.84 -8.03 15.26
CA GLU A 71 -16.35 -6.71 14.90
C GLU A 71 -16.20 -6.50 13.40
N ILE A 72 -17.03 -5.65 12.81
CA ILE A 72 -16.89 -5.23 11.42
C ILE A 72 -16.47 -3.77 11.41
N ASP A 73 -15.24 -3.52 10.96
CA ASP A 73 -14.76 -2.18 10.68
C ASP A 73 -15.22 -1.76 9.28
N GLN A 74 -16.01 -0.69 9.21
CA GLN A 74 -16.34 -0.03 7.96
C GLN A 74 -15.33 1.08 7.70
N VAL A 75 -14.52 0.92 6.67
CA VAL A 75 -13.53 1.91 6.26
C VAL A 75 -13.94 2.48 4.90
N PHE A 76 -13.93 3.80 4.75
CA PHE A 76 -14.29 4.39 3.48
C PHE A 76 -13.18 4.21 2.43
N ARG A 77 -13.58 4.26 1.17
CA ARG A 77 -12.70 4.21 0.01
C ARG A 77 -12.74 5.53 -0.73
N ILE A 78 -11.77 5.77 -1.59
CA ILE A 78 -11.77 6.91 -2.52
C ILE A 78 -12.38 6.45 -3.84
N ALA A 79 -13.41 7.13 -4.30
CA ALA A 79 -13.87 7.07 -5.69
C ALA A 79 -12.91 7.90 -6.56
N VAL A 80 -12.44 7.31 -7.63
CA VAL A 80 -11.41 7.89 -8.49
C VAL A 80 -11.94 8.07 -9.90
N ARG A 81 -11.76 9.27 -10.46
CA ARG A 81 -12.10 9.58 -11.86
C ARG A 81 -10.88 10.17 -12.54
N VAL A 82 -10.45 9.54 -13.64
CA VAL A 82 -9.28 9.93 -14.44
C VAL A 82 -9.73 10.41 -15.80
N ASP A 83 -9.37 11.65 -16.15
CA ASP A 83 -9.78 12.27 -17.43
C ASP A 83 -11.29 12.18 -17.67
N GLY A 84 -12.10 12.29 -16.60
CA GLY A 84 -13.56 12.22 -16.62
C GLY A 84 -14.15 10.80 -16.61
N ARG A 85 -13.34 9.74 -16.55
CA ARG A 85 -13.80 8.34 -16.50
C ARG A 85 -13.61 7.76 -15.11
N GLU A 86 -14.61 7.09 -14.61
CA GLU A 86 -14.49 6.34 -13.35
C GLU A 86 -13.56 5.13 -13.54
N VAL A 87 -12.74 4.92 -12.51
CA VAL A 87 -11.83 3.77 -12.40
C VAL A 87 -12.06 3.08 -11.07
N GLU A 88 -11.29 2.04 -10.78
CA GLU A 88 -11.43 1.26 -9.55
C GLU A 88 -11.26 2.15 -8.31
N PRO A 89 -12.12 2.01 -7.28
CA PRO A 89 -11.97 2.72 -6.02
C PRO A 89 -10.76 2.22 -5.24
N VAL A 90 -10.12 3.09 -4.48
CA VAL A 90 -8.94 2.74 -3.69
C VAL A 90 -9.23 2.72 -2.20
N LEU A 91 -8.55 1.85 -1.48
CA LEU A 91 -8.66 1.71 -0.04
C LEU A 91 -7.59 2.52 0.70
N ASN A 92 -6.36 2.55 0.18
CA ASN A 92 -5.26 3.28 0.78
C ASN A 92 -5.07 4.67 0.17
N ASP A 93 -4.60 4.71 -1.08
CA ASP A 93 -4.19 5.97 -1.71
C ASP A 93 -4.24 5.92 -3.23
N VAL A 94 -4.34 7.11 -3.81
CA VAL A 94 -4.10 7.37 -5.22
C VAL A 94 -2.96 8.38 -5.34
N ALA A 95 -2.01 8.08 -6.20
CA ALA A 95 -0.86 8.92 -6.42
C ALA A 95 -0.70 9.28 -7.90
N VAL A 96 -0.22 10.50 -8.18
CA VAL A 96 0.08 10.99 -9.53
C VAL A 96 1.55 11.32 -9.60
N PHE A 97 2.24 10.77 -10.61
CA PHE A 97 3.67 11.00 -10.84
C PHE A 97 3.99 11.06 -12.33
N PRO A 98 5.05 11.77 -12.72
CA PRO A 98 5.66 11.55 -14.02
C PRO A 98 6.15 10.10 -14.17
N SER A 99 6.05 9.54 -15.37
CA SER A 99 6.48 8.16 -15.65
C SER A 99 8.01 7.97 -15.54
N LYS A 100 8.77 9.04 -15.46
CA LYS A 100 10.22 9.01 -15.23
C LYS A 100 10.59 9.70 -13.93
N SER A 101 11.43 9.06 -13.15
CA SER A 101 12.02 9.62 -11.93
C SER A 101 12.78 10.91 -12.20
N ALA A 102 12.98 11.73 -11.16
CA ALA A 102 13.69 13.01 -11.21
C ALA A 102 13.10 13.97 -12.27
N THR A 103 11.81 13.95 -12.43
CA THR A 103 11.06 14.84 -13.33
C THR A 103 9.97 15.52 -12.53
N LEU A 104 9.90 16.84 -12.66
CA LEU A 104 8.86 17.62 -12.00
C LEU A 104 7.52 17.54 -12.75
N MET A 105 6.46 17.61 -11.96
CA MET A 105 5.08 17.75 -12.40
C MET A 105 4.53 19.07 -11.88
N GLU A 106 4.14 19.95 -12.79
CA GLU A 106 3.32 21.12 -12.47
C GLU A 106 1.85 20.68 -12.42
N HIS A 107 1.13 21.13 -11.40
CA HIS A 107 -0.29 20.83 -11.24
C HIS A 107 -1.00 21.87 -10.40
N VAL A 108 -2.31 21.91 -10.53
CA VAL A 108 -3.23 22.72 -9.70
C VAL A 108 -4.05 21.80 -8.81
N LEU A 109 -3.98 22.01 -7.51
CA LEU A 109 -4.89 21.37 -6.55
C LEU A 109 -6.13 22.24 -6.36
N ARG A 110 -7.31 21.63 -6.53
CA ARG A 110 -8.61 22.21 -6.21
C ARG A 110 -9.33 21.36 -5.18
N ILE A 111 -10.08 22.03 -4.30
CA ILE A 111 -10.97 21.40 -3.33
C ILE A 111 -12.32 22.09 -3.49
N ASP A 112 -13.39 21.33 -3.77
CA ASP A 112 -14.72 21.82 -4.07
C ASP A 112 -14.69 22.98 -5.09
N GLU A 113 -14.01 22.71 -6.22
CA GLU A 113 -13.81 23.63 -7.36
C GLU A 113 -12.93 24.87 -7.05
N LYS A 114 -12.56 25.11 -5.79
CA LYS A 114 -11.70 26.23 -5.39
C LYS A 114 -10.23 25.86 -5.50
N THR A 115 -9.46 26.66 -6.20
CA THR A 115 -8.01 26.50 -6.28
C THR A 115 -7.38 26.74 -4.91
N VAL A 116 -6.67 25.72 -4.43
CA VAL A 116 -5.90 25.78 -3.19
C VAL A 116 -4.48 26.25 -3.46
N TRP A 117 -3.82 25.64 -4.47
CA TRP A 117 -2.48 26.04 -4.92
C TRP A 117 -2.16 25.52 -6.32
N ARG A 118 -1.13 26.14 -6.91
CA ARG A 118 -0.33 25.57 -8.01
C ARG A 118 1.00 25.09 -7.44
N ASP A 119 1.48 23.95 -7.85
CA ASP A 119 2.69 23.35 -7.31
C ASP A 119 3.54 22.72 -8.41
N ASN A 120 4.87 22.69 -8.16
CA ASN A 120 5.86 21.95 -8.92
C ASN A 120 6.51 20.94 -7.97
N SER A 121 6.27 19.68 -8.20
CA SER A 121 6.68 18.59 -7.30
C SER A 121 7.04 17.34 -8.08
N ASP A 122 7.60 16.33 -7.41
CA ASP A 122 7.77 15.01 -8.00
C ASP A 122 6.44 14.29 -8.22
N GLY A 123 5.39 14.69 -7.48
CA GLY A 123 4.06 14.12 -7.59
C GLY A 123 3.14 14.55 -6.44
N LEU A 124 1.95 13.98 -6.45
CA LEU A 124 0.94 14.22 -5.40
C LEU A 124 0.29 12.90 -4.99
N ILE A 125 0.06 12.73 -3.69
CA ILE A 125 -0.64 11.58 -3.10
C ILE A 125 -1.89 12.07 -2.38
N LEU A 126 -3.02 11.44 -2.65
CA LEU A 126 -4.25 11.55 -1.87
C LEU A 126 -4.51 10.22 -1.17
N SER A 127 -4.65 10.22 0.15
CA SER A 127 -4.86 8.99 0.91
C SER A 127 -6.05 9.07 1.86
N THR A 128 -6.59 7.87 2.16
CA THR A 128 -7.50 7.63 3.27
C THR A 128 -6.73 7.59 4.59
N PRO A 129 -7.40 7.59 5.75
CA PRO A 129 -6.74 7.28 7.03
C PRO A 129 -6.08 5.90 7.04
N THR A 130 -6.66 4.90 6.37
CA THR A 130 -6.05 3.57 6.20
C THR A 130 -4.72 3.68 5.44
N GLY A 131 -4.71 4.42 4.33
CA GLY A 131 -3.53 4.68 3.50
C GLY A 131 -2.55 5.68 4.10
N SER A 132 -2.94 6.46 5.11
CA SER A 132 -2.04 7.42 5.76
C SER A 132 -0.77 6.79 6.32
N THR A 133 -0.80 5.49 6.59
CA THR A 133 0.34 4.69 7.03
C THR A 133 0.99 3.86 5.92
N ALA A 134 0.61 4.08 4.65
CA ALA A 134 1.18 3.45 3.46
C ALA A 134 2.13 4.42 2.73
N TYR A 135 1.91 4.70 1.46
CA TYR A 135 2.79 5.55 0.66
C TYR A 135 2.80 7.01 1.14
N SER A 136 1.65 7.52 1.59
CA SER A 136 1.52 8.86 2.17
C SER A 136 2.53 9.09 3.31
N MET A 137 2.71 8.12 4.22
CA MET A 137 3.67 8.22 5.32
C MET A 137 5.12 8.32 4.80
N SER A 138 5.47 7.54 3.78
CA SER A 138 6.81 7.58 3.18
C SER A 138 7.12 8.91 2.50
N ALA A 139 6.09 9.63 2.07
CA ALA A 139 6.18 10.96 1.48
C ALA A 139 6.09 12.09 2.53
N GLY A 140 6.14 11.78 3.83
CA GLY A 140 6.08 12.76 4.92
C GLY A 140 4.67 13.16 5.34
N GLY A 141 3.65 12.43 4.93
CA GLY A 141 2.27 12.62 5.37
C GLY A 141 2.08 12.22 6.85
N PRO A 142 1.11 12.83 7.54
CA PRO A 142 0.78 12.48 8.92
C PRO A 142 0.09 11.12 9.00
N MET A 143 0.30 10.41 10.09
CA MET A 143 -0.50 9.25 10.45
C MET A 143 -1.86 9.69 10.97
N VAL A 144 -2.93 9.14 10.41
CA VAL A 144 -4.31 9.45 10.78
C VAL A 144 -5.01 8.20 11.30
N LEU A 145 -5.78 8.35 12.37
CA LEU A 145 -6.55 7.25 12.94
C LEU A 145 -7.65 6.79 11.96
N GLN A 146 -7.80 5.49 11.77
CA GLN A 146 -8.66 4.87 10.76
C GLN A 146 -10.14 5.33 10.80
N LYS A 147 -10.65 5.67 11.98
CA LYS A 147 -12.05 6.15 12.14
C LYS A 147 -12.25 7.63 11.77
N SER A 148 -11.17 8.36 11.47
CA SER A 148 -11.27 9.79 11.09
C SER A 148 -11.92 9.93 9.71
N GLN A 149 -12.80 10.92 9.57
CA GLN A 149 -13.51 11.20 8.32
C GLN A 149 -12.77 12.29 7.52
N VAL A 150 -11.55 11.98 7.09
CA VAL A 150 -10.69 12.94 6.39
C VAL A 150 -9.93 12.28 5.23
N PHE A 151 -9.50 13.11 4.28
CA PHE A 151 -8.45 12.79 3.33
C PHE A 151 -7.14 13.43 3.74
N VAL A 152 -6.03 12.85 3.33
CA VAL A 152 -4.68 13.41 3.47
C VAL A 152 -4.11 13.66 2.08
N VAL A 153 -3.72 14.91 1.80
CA VAL A 153 -3.08 15.32 0.55
C VAL A 153 -1.62 15.63 0.82
N VAL A 154 -0.73 15.00 0.07
CA VAL A 154 0.73 15.17 0.22
C VAL A 154 1.35 15.49 -1.13
N SER A 155 1.94 16.69 -1.28
CA SER A 155 2.84 16.99 -2.39
C SER A 155 4.20 16.34 -2.11
N VAL A 156 4.71 15.56 -3.06
CA VAL A 156 5.96 14.82 -2.90
C VAL A 156 7.12 15.68 -3.42
N ASN A 157 8.08 16.01 -2.56
CA ASN A 157 9.25 16.81 -2.89
C ASN A 157 8.89 18.11 -3.66
N SER A 158 7.92 18.87 -3.14
CA SER A 158 7.55 20.16 -3.72
C SER A 158 8.74 21.12 -3.72
N LEU A 159 8.88 21.90 -4.80
CA LEU A 159 9.85 23.00 -4.85
C LEU A 159 9.49 24.15 -3.90
N ASP A 160 8.22 24.27 -3.53
CA ASP A 160 7.77 25.21 -2.50
C ASP A 160 7.99 24.60 -1.12
N ASN A 161 9.04 25.02 -0.44
CA ASN A 161 9.42 24.54 0.89
C ASN A 161 8.42 24.89 2.00
N THR A 162 7.42 25.73 1.74
CA THR A 162 6.32 26.04 2.65
C THR A 162 5.17 25.03 2.52
N ARG A 163 5.18 24.20 1.48
CA ARG A 163 4.15 23.20 1.23
C ARG A 163 4.12 22.18 2.36
N ARG A 164 2.93 22.02 2.95
CA ARG A 164 2.69 21.07 4.03
C ARG A 164 1.58 20.10 3.62
N PRO A 165 1.58 18.86 4.10
CA PRO A 165 0.44 17.97 3.94
C PRO A 165 -0.85 18.62 4.44
N LEU A 166 -1.93 18.44 3.71
CA LEU A 166 -3.26 18.87 4.11
C LEU A 166 -4.07 17.70 4.65
N ILE A 167 -4.82 17.97 5.71
CA ILE A 167 -5.89 17.09 6.19
C ILE A 167 -7.19 17.82 5.91
N ILE A 168 -8.07 17.22 5.14
CA ILE A 168 -9.34 17.81 4.70
C ILE A 168 -10.50 16.85 4.98
N PRO A 169 -11.73 17.33 5.18
CA PRO A 169 -12.91 16.49 5.33
C PRO A 169 -13.08 15.56 4.11
N ASN A 170 -13.55 14.33 4.32
CA ASN A 170 -13.72 13.36 3.23
C ASN A 170 -15.03 13.51 2.45
N ASP A 171 -15.88 14.43 2.84
CA ASP A 171 -17.08 14.86 2.11
C ASP A 171 -16.78 15.92 1.04
N THR A 172 -15.51 16.28 0.86
CA THR A 172 -15.04 17.21 -0.18
C THR A 172 -14.64 16.46 -1.45
N THR A 173 -14.68 17.17 -2.59
CA THR A 173 -14.11 16.70 -3.85
C THR A 173 -12.73 17.29 -4.04
N VAL A 174 -11.75 16.45 -4.29
CA VAL A 174 -10.36 16.85 -4.58
C VAL A 174 -10.09 16.65 -6.06
N GLU A 175 -9.58 17.69 -6.70
CA GLU A 175 -9.18 17.65 -8.11
C GLU A 175 -7.70 18.04 -8.25
N VAL A 176 -6.95 17.22 -8.99
CA VAL A 176 -5.61 17.56 -9.48
C VAL A 176 -5.76 17.83 -10.97
N ALA A 177 -5.59 19.07 -11.37
CA ALA A 177 -5.81 19.55 -12.73
C ALA A 177 -4.57 20.23 -13.30
N ASP A 178 -4.65 20.60 -14.59
CA ASP A 178 -3.59 21.33 -15.31
C ASP A 178 -2.22 20.62 -15.18
N ILE A 179 -2.25 19.28 -15.28
CA ILE A 179 -1.06 18.45 -15.10
C ILE A 179 -0.13 18.61 -16.29
N VAL A 180 1.05 19.15 -16.03
CA VAL A 180 2.09 19.37 -17.04
C VAL A 180 3.42 18.78 -16.55
N SER A 181 4.05 17.98 -17.38
CA SER A 181 5.39 17.45 -17.12
C SER A 181 6.11 17.19 -18.43
N ARG A 182 7.46 17.09 -18.38
CA ARG A 182 8.28 16.74 -19.54
C ARG A 182 7.94 15.36 -20.13
N TYR A 183 7.50 14.45 -19.29
CA TYR A 183 7.06 13.09 -19.66
C TYR A 183 5.58 12.92 -19.32
N HIS A 184 4.95 11.89 -19.89
CA HIS A 184 3.57 11.58 -19.51
C HIS A 184 3.49 11.27 -18.00
N CYS A 185 2.35 11.59 -17.42
CA CYS A 185 2.07 11.27 -16.03
C CYS A 185 1.24 10.00 -15.92
N GLU A 186 1.41 9.32 -14.80
CA GLU A 186 0.68 8.10 -14.45
C GLU A 186 0.03 8.27 -13.09
N ILE A 187 -1.11 7.64 -12.92
CA ILE A 187 -1.69 7.42 -11.60
C ILE A 187 -1.35 6.01 -11.13
N VAL A 188 -1.22 5.88 -9.82
CA VAL A 188 -0.99 4.61 -9.14
C VAL A 188 -2.08 4.44 -8.09
N LEU A 189 -2.87 3.38 -8.19
CA LEU A 189 -3.95 3.02 -7.29
C LEU A 189 -3.47 1.95 -6.31
N ASP A 190 -3.52 2.24 -5.00
CA ASP A 190 -3.11 1.33 -3.91
C ASP A 190 -1.76 0.65 -4.15
N GLY A 191 -0.80 1.38 -4.74
CA GLY A 191 0.54 0.89 -5.05
C GLY A 191 0.62 -0.20 -6.13
N GLY A 192 -0.50 -0.57 -6.76
CA GLY A 192 -0.58 -1.71 -7.69
C GLY A 192 -0.93 -1.34 -9.11
N THR A 193 -2.16 -0.93 -9.34
CA THR A 193 -2.67 -0.60 -10.68
C THR A 193 -2.08 0.72 -11.15
N ARG A 194 -1.58 0.74 -12.39
CA ARG A 194 -1.03 1.94 -13.02
C ARG A 194 -1.76 2.25 -14.32
N MET A 195 -2.04 3.52 -14.55
CA MET A 195 -2.63 4.00 -15.81
C MET A 195 -2.19 5.42 -16.12
N GLY A 196 -2.17 5.78 -17.41
CA GLY A 196 -1.81 7.12 -17.85
C GLY A 196 -2.89 8.15 -17.53
N ILE A 197 -2.47 9.40 -17.27
CA ILE A 197 -3.34 10.57 -17.09
C ILE A 197 -2.91 11.71 -18.00
N LYS A 198 -3.90 12.44 -18.54
CA LYS A 198 -3.65 13.55 -19.48
C LYS A 198 -4.17 14.89 -19.00
N LYS A 199 -5.30 14.93 -18.31
CA LYS A 199 -6.01 16.17 -17.96
C LYS A 199 -6.15 16.38 -16.48
N SER A 200 -6.90 15.49 -15.81
CA SER A 200 -7.22 15.65 -14.41
C SER A 200 -7.50 14.33 -13.70
N LEU A 201 -7.18 14.34 -12.42
CA LEU A 201 -7.61 13.34 -11.46
C LEU A 201 -8.63 13.97 -10.53
N GLN A 202 -9.80 13.35 -10.38
CA GLN A 202 -10.83 13.77 -9.46
C GLN A 202 -11.11 12.68 -8.46
N CYS A 203 -11.19 13.03 -7.18
CA CYS A 203 -11.34 12.09 -6.08
C CYS A 203 -12.41 12.58 -5.11
N SER A 204 -13.23 11.67 -4.64
CA SER A 204 -14.25 11.91 -3.62
C SER A 204 -14.43 10.66 -2.75
N LYS A 205 -15.22 10.74 -1.70
CA LYS A 205 -15.57 9.57 -0.91
C LYS A 205 -16.42 8.62 -1.75
N HIS A 206 -16.03 7.35 -1.80
CA HIS A 206 -16.84 6.31 -2.44
C HIS A 206 -18.06 5.97 -1.59
N GLU A 207 -19.22 5.76 -2.21
CA GLU A 207 -20.50 5.50 -1.53
C GLU A 207 -20.47 4.23 -0.70
N VAL A 208 -19.80 3.19 -1.21
CA VAL A 208 -19.74 1.87 -0.57
C VAL A 208 -18.44 1.72 0.21
N PRO A 209 -18.50 1.53 1.55
CA PRO A 209 -17.30 1.30 2.36
C PRO A 209 -16.75 -0.12 2.15
N ALA A 210 -15.49 -0.32 2.49
CA ALA A 210 -14.93 -1.64 2.67
C ALA A 210 -15.27 -2.15 4.09
N LYS A 211 -15.75 -3.39 4.17
CA LYS A 211 -16.08 -4.05 5.44
C LYS A 211 -15.00 -5.06 5.80
N LEU A 212 -14.26 -4.79 6.87
CA LEU A 212 -13.16 -5.65 7.34
C LEU A 212 -13.53 -6.32 8.65
N VAL A 213 -13.37 -7.63 8.70
CA VAL A 213 -13.58 -8.40 9.96
C VAL A 213 -12.39 -8.18 10.88
N ARG A 214 -12.69 -7.85 12.14
CA ARG A 214 -11.73 -7.70 13.23
C ARG A 214 -12.06 -8.69 14.35
N LEU A 215 -11.07 -9.48 14.72
CA LEU A 215 -11.23 -10.41 15.85
C LEU A 215 -10.91 -9.67 17.14
N SER A 216 -11.86 -9.62 18.05
CA SER A 216 -11.74 -8.95 19.36
C SER A 216 -10.47 -9.38 20.08
N GLY A 217 -9.69 -8.41 20.58
CA GLY A 217 -8.45 -8.64 21.34
C GLY A 217 -7.15 -8.47 20.56
N ASN A 218 -7.14 -8.38 19.22
CA ASN A 218 -5.88 -8.38 18.45
C ASN A 218 -5.49 -7.06 17.79
N SER A 219 -6.32 -6.03 17.78
CA SER A 219 -5.93 -4.82 17.07
C SER A 219 -6.48 -3.52 17.65
N SER A 220 -5.73 -2.99 18.60
CA SER A 220 -5.75 -1.53 18.77
C SER A 220 -5.10 -0.91 17.52
N ILE A 221 -5.73 0.12 16.94
CA ILE A 221 -5.12 0.98 15.88
C ILE A 221 -3.72 1.42 16.32
N ILE A 222 -3.52 1.67 17.62
CA ILE A 222 -2.24 2.02 18.22
C ILE A 222 -1.20 0.90 18.03
N SER A 223 -1.59 -0.37 18.12
CA SER A 223 -0.65 -1.49 17.91
C SER A 223 -0.21 -1.61 16.44
N VAL A 224 -1.10 -1.33 15.50
CA VAL A 224 -0.78 -1.28 14.07
C VAL A 224 0.17 -0.12 13.77
N ILE A 225 -0.09 1.06 14.32
CA ILE A 225 0.79 2.22 14.20
C ILE A 225 2.16 1.92 14.83
N ALA A 226 2.19 1.40 16.05
CA ALA A 226 3.43 1.05 16.74
C ALA A 226 4.25 0.01 15.95
N LYS A 227 3.59 -0.97 15.32
CA LYS A 227 4.25 -1.96 14.46
C LYS A 227 4.87 -1.29 13.22
N LYS A 228 4.17 -0.34 12.58
CA LYS A 228 4.68 0.41 11.43
C LYS A 228 5.83 1.34 11.81
N VAL A 229 5.72 2.05 12.94
CA VAL A 229 6.81 2.91 13.43
C VAL A 229 8.06 2.09 13.70
N ARG A 230 7.94 0.95 14.40
CA ARG A 230 9.07 0.02 14.61
C ARG A 230 9.70 -0.44 13.30
N LEU A 231 8.87 -0.82 12.32
CA LEU A 231 9.38 -1.22 11.01
C LEU A 231 10.14 -0.09 10.32
N ALA A 232 9.62 1.14 10.38
CA ALA A 232 10.29 2.32 9.83
C ALA A 232 11.61 2.63 10.55
N GLU A 233 11.66 2.55 11.89
CA GLU A 233 12.87 2.73 12.69
C GLU A 233 13.92 1.64 12.38
N ASP A 234 13.47 0.40 12.27
CA ASP A 234 14.33 -0.72 11.86
C ASP A 234 14.94 -0.51 10.48
N LEU A 235 14.13 -0.05 9.51
CA LEU A 235 14.61 0.30 8.18
C LEU A 235 15.58 1.48 8.21
N LEU A 236 15.32 2.50 9.03
CA LEU A 236 16.23 3.65 9.17
C LEU A 236 17.58 3.24 9.78
N SER A 237 17.58 2.38 10.78
CA SER A 237 18.78 1.88 11.44
C SER A 237 19.55 0.82 10.63
N MET A 238 18.96 0.32 9.56
CA MET A 238 19.54 -0.74 8.73
C MET A 238 20.78 -0.25 7.97
N PRO A 239 21.86 -1.07 7.90
CA PRO A 239 23.04 -0.74 7.12
C PRO A 239 22.71 -0.42 5.64
N PRO A 240 23.39 0.56 5.01
CA PRO A 240 23.12 0.92 3.61
C PRO A 240 23.17 -0.25 2.63
N SER A 241 24.12 -1.17 2.83
CA SER A 241 24.22 -2.40 2.02
C SER A 241 23.00 -3.30 2.15
N ALA A 242 22.43 -3.41 3.35
CA ALA A 242 21.23 -4.21 3.58
C ALA A 242 20.00 -3.56 2.93
N LYS A 243 19.87 -2.23 3.02
CA LYS A 243 18.82 -1.45 2.31
C LYS A 243 18.91 -1.66 0.80
N LEU A 244 20.12 -1.60 0.24
CA LEU A 244 20.34 -1.81 -1.20
C LEU A 244 19.92 -3.23 -1.63
N LEU A 245 20.32 -4.27 -0.88
CA LEU A 245 19.90 -5.63 -1.16
C LEU A 245 18.39 -5.82 -1.08
N LEU A 246 17.75 -5.23 -0.07
CA LEU A 246 16.30 -5.27 0.09
C LEU A 246 15.60 -4.68 -1.14
N LYS A 247 16.05 -3.52 -1.57
CA LYS A 247 15.56 -2.82 -2.75
C LYS A 247 15.76 -3.62 -4.04
N THR A 248 16.92 -4.24 -4.19
CA THR A 248 17.23 -5.09 -5.35
C THR A 248 16.29 -6.31 -5.40
N LEU A 249 16.06 -6.96 -4.26
CA LEU A 249 15.14 -8.10 -4.17
C LEU A 249 13.68 -7.68 -4.41
N GLU A 250 13.31 -6.46 -4.06
CA GLU A 250 11.97 -5.90 -4.32
C GLU A 250 11.72 -5.74 -5.83
N TYR A 251 12.70 -5.23 -6.56
CA TYR A 251 12.56 -4.97 -8.00
C TYR A 251 12.77 -6.23 -8.87
N GLU A 252 13.72 -7.06 -8.52
CA GLU A 252 14.16 -8.17 -9.37
C GLU A 252 13.66 -9.54 -8.90
N GLY A 253 12.99 -9.60 -7.74
CA GLY A 253 12.49 -10.85 -7.16
C GLY A 253 13.57 -11.67 -6.48
N ALA A 254 13.40 -12.99 -6.51
CA ALA A 254 14.28 -13.92 -5.81
C ALA A 254 15.63 -14.07 -6.52
N LEU A 255 16.73 -13.81 -5.82
CA LEU A 255 18.10 -13.80 -6.36
C LEU A 255 19.06 -14.65 -5.52
N SER A 256 20.10 -15.20 -6.16
CA SER A 256 21.22 -15.84 -5.45
C SER A 256 22.17 -14.78 -4.86
N GLN A 257 23.04 -15.22 -3.92
CA GLN A 257 24.08 -14.34 -3.38
C GLN A 257 25.00 -13.77 -4.46
N ARG A 258 25.31 -14.57 -5.48
CA ARG A 258 26.15 -14.16 -6.62
C ARG A 258 25.45 -13.13 -7.48
N ASP A 259 24.16 -13.33 -7.80
CA ASP A 259 23.38 -12.38 -8.57
C ASP A 259 23.25 -11.05 -7.83
N LEU A 260 22.99 -11.10 -6.52
CA LEU A 260 22.97 -9.89 -5.68
C LEU A 260 24.31 -9.16 -5.70
N SER A 261 25.46 -9.87 -5.62
CA SER A 261 26.77 -9.23 -5.73
C SER A 261 26.97 -8.56 -7.07
N THR A 262 26.59 -9.24 -8.16
CA THR A 262 26.69 -8.71 -9.52
C THR A 262 25.79 -7.47 -9.74
N ARG A 263 24.52 -7.56 -9.29
CA ARG A 263 23.52 -6.49 -9.49
C ARG A 263 23.82 -5.25 -8.66
N THR A 264 24.24 -5.44 -7.42
CA THR A 264 24.52 -4.33 -6.50
C THR A 264 25.94 -3.80 -6.58
N MET A 265 26.83 -4.48 -7.30
CA MET A 265 28.29 -4.22 -7.33
C MET A 265 28.95 -4.22 -5.95
N LEU A 266 28.30 -4.85 -4.95
CA LEU A 266 28.87 -4.98 -3.63
C LEU A 266 29.79 -6.21 -3.56
N PRO A 267 30.92 -6.13 -2.82
CA PRO A 267 31.78 -7.28 -2.55
C PRO A 267 31.01 -8.41 -1.89
N GLU A 268 31.30 -9.66 -2.25
CA GLU A 268 30.59 -10.85 -1.71
C GLU A 268 30.55 -10.89 -0.18
N ARG A 269 31.61 -10.43 0.49
CA ARG A 269 31.66 -10.34 1.96
C ARG A 269 30.59 -9.38 2.48
N THR A 270 30.41 -8.25 1.83
CA THR A 270 29.40 -7.22 2.18
C THR A 270 27.99 -7.77 1.95
N VAL A 271 27.76 -8.43 0.81
CA VAL A 271 26.48 -9.09 0.49
C VAL A 271 26.16 -10.15 1.55
N ARG A 272 27.13 -10.98 1.94
CA ARG A 272 26.93 -12.01 2.97
C ARG A 272 26.55 -11.43 4.33
N LEU A 273 27.21 -10.35 4.75
CA LEU A 273 26.89 -9.66 6.01
C LEU A 273 25.51 -9.00 5.96
N ALA A 274 25.17 -8.34 4.87
CA ALA A 274 23.88 -7.73 4.66
C ALA A 274 22.75 -8.78 4.63
N LEU A 275 22.93 -9.88 3.91
CA LEU A 275 21.97 -11.00 3.91
C LEU A 275 21.79 -11.62 5.30
N ARG A 276 22.87 -11.77 6.06
CA ARG A 276 22.77 -12.26 7.45
C ARG A 276 21.91 -11.31 8.29
N HIS A 277 22.15 -10.01 8.18
CA HIS A 277 21.35 -8.99 8.88
C HIS A 277 19.87 -9.08 8.49
N LEU A 278 19.56 -9.18 7.20
CA LEU A 278 18.19 -9.29 6.68
C LEU A 278 17.49 -10.59 7.11
N LEU A 279 18.19 -11.70 7.09
CA LEU A 279 17.69 -13.00 7.56
C LEU A 279 17.38 -12.98 9.06
N THR A 280 18.31 -12.47 9.89
CA THR A 280 18.14 -12.39 11.36
C THR A 280 16.95 -11.50 11.75
N ARG A 281 16.71 -10.42 10.98
CA ARG A 281 15.61 -9.51 11.18
C ARG A 281 14.30 -9.95 10.50
N GLY A 282 14.34 -11.06 9.73
CA GLY A 282 13.15 -11.63 9.09
C GLY A 282 12.66 -10.88 7.84
N TYR A 283 13.48 -10.01 7.24
CA TYR A 283 13.11 -9.31 6.00
C TYR A 283 13.26 -10.14 4.74
N VAL A 284 14.11 -11.15 4.82
CA VAL A 284 14.46 -12.04 3.70
C VAL A 284 14.35 -13.47 4.15
N LYS A 285 13.81 -14.33 3.31
CA LYS A 285 13.84 -15.79 3.48
C LYS A 285 14.78 -16.43 2.47
N LYS A 286 15.28 -17.62 2.84
CA LYS A 286 16.23 -18.36 2.07
C LYS A 286 15.58 -19.65 1.59
N LYS A 287 15.59 -19.88 0.29
CA LYS A 287 15.10 -21.12 -0.34
C LYS A 287 16.24 -21.84 -1.05
N THR A 288 16.09 -23.13 -1.22
CA THR A 288 16.98 -23.91 -2.10
C THR A 288 16.47 -23.75 -3.54
N SER A 289 17.38 -23.54 -4.49
CA SER A 289 17.00 -23.47 -5.90
C SER A 289 16.45 -24.81 -6.38
N LEU A 290 15.33 -24.77 -7.10
CA LEU A 290 14.76 -25.97 -7.76
C LEU A 290 15.65 -26.46 -8.92
N ARG A 291 16.52 -25.59 -9.47
CA ARG A 291 17.41 -25.93 -10.60
C ARG A 291 18.77 -26.47 -10.14
N ASP A 292 19.23 -26.07 -8.97
CA ASP A 292 20.51 -26.51 -8.39
C ASP A 292 20.38 -26.53 -6.86
N ALA A 293 20.35 -27.72 -6.28
CA ALA A 293 20.21 -27.92 -4.84
C ALA A 293 21.39 -27.34 -4.00
N ARG A 294 22.49 -26.97 -4.65
CA ARG A 294 23.64 -26.31 -4.01
C ARG A 294 23.49 -24.80 -3.96
N GLN A 295 22.62 -24.23 -4.81
CA GLN A 295 22.41 -22.81 -4.90
C GLN A 295 21.29 -22.36 -3.96
N ARG A 296 21.59 -21.35 -3.17
CA ARG A 296 20.64 -20.71 -2.25
C ARG A 296 20.10 -19.42 -2.86
N ILE A 297 18.79 -19.30 -2.87
CA ILE A 297 18.07 -18.15 -3.37
C ILE A 297 17.48 -17.39 -2.19
N TYR A 298 17.54 -16.09 -2.25
CA TYR A 298 17.00 -15.17 -1.26
C TYR A 298 15.84 -14.42 -1.87
N GLU A 299 14.75 -14.33 -1.14
CA GLU A 299 13.57 -13.57 -1.56
C GLU A 299 13.03 -12.76 -0.39
N LEU A 300 12.27 -11.72 -0.68
CA LEU A 300 11.62 -10.93 0.35
C LEU A 300 10.65 -11.80 1.15
N LYS A 301 10.63 -11.58 2.45
CA LYS A 301 9.66 -12.12 3.37
C LYS A 301 8.59 -11.02 3.55
N LEU A 302 7.69 -10.93 2.54
CA LEU A 302 6.60 -9.96 2.51
C LEU A 302 5.43 -10.43 3.34
#